data_f218ef0e98af0f5a7991b7f16f5f0003
#
_entry.id   f218ef0e98af0f5a7991b7f16f5f0003
#
_cell.length_a   1.000
_cell.length_b   1.000
_cell.length_c   1.000
_cell.angle_alpha   90.00
_cell.angle_beta   90.00
_cell.angle_gamma   90.00
#
_symmetry.space_group_name_H-M   'P 1'
#
loop_
_entity.id
_entity.type
_entity.pdbx_description
1 polymer ?
#
loop_
_entity_poly.entity_id
_entity_poly.type
_entity_poly.pdbx_seq_one_letter_code
_entity_poly.pdbx_strand_id
1 'polypeptide(L)'
;MLKKLAPYIRGYGVYILLGVLCSVGEAVLELELPQAMSDIVDVGIANGDRSYILLTGLKMFLMSMAALGCGVGAAALAAKAAMGFGANVRQVEYEQVQRFSFANIEHFSTASLITRLTNDVASV
;
A
#
# COMPACT_ATOMS: atom_id res chain seq x y z
N MET A 1 23.72 1.36 0.36
CA MET A 1 22.68 2.31 0.80
C MET A 1 21.49 1.61 1.47
N LEU A 2 20.91 0.58 0.86
CA LEU A 2 19.76 -0.17 1.41
C LEU A 2 19.96 -0.76 2.83
N LYS A 3 21.15 -1.22 3.17
CA LYS A 3 21.44 -1.78 4.52
C LYS A 3 21.37 -0.75 5.66
N LYS A 4 21.55 0.54 5.38
CA LYS A 4 21.43 1.62 6.38
C LYS A 4 19.98 2.06 6.61
N LEU A 5 19.09 1.78 5.66
CA LEU A 5 17.67 2.09 5.73
C LEU A 5 16.85 0.95 6.40
N ALA A 6 17.41 -0.26 6.46
CA ALA A 6 16.77 -1.43 7.04
C ALA A 6 16.22 -1.24 8.48
N PRO A 7 16.92 -0.57 9.43
CA PRO A 7 16.39 -0.37 10.77
C PRO A 7 15.18 0.59 10.81
N TYR A 8 15.07 1.51 9.87
CA TYR A 8 13.96 2.47 9.78
C TYR A 8 12.67 1.86 9.21
N ILE A 9 12.81 0.80 8.40
CA ILE A 9 11.69 0.03 7.86
C ILE A 9 11.09 -0.89 8.92
N ARG A 10 11.86 -1.27 9.94
CA ARG A 10 11.47 -2.27 10.95
C ARG A 10 10.22 -1.88 11.75
N GLY A 11 9.99 -0.59 11.98
CA GLY A 11 8.78 -0.09 12.66
C GLY A 11 7.50 -0.14 11.78
N TYR A 12 7.65 -0.12 10.47
CA TYR A 12 6.55 -0.13 9.50
C TYR A 12 6.37 -1.47 8.77
N GLY A 13 7.22 -2.46 9.06
CA GLY A 13 7.16 -3.78 8.45
C GLY A 13 5.82 -4.49 8.62
N VAL A 14 5.18 -4.29 9.78
CA VAL A 14 3.84 -4.84 10.06
C VAL A 14 2.79 -4.23 9.15
N TYR A 15 2.84 -2.92 8.90
CA TYR A 15 1.91 -2.23 8.00
C TYR A 15 2.08 -2.68 6.55
N ILE A 16 3.32 -2.89 6.13
CA ILE A 16 3.65 -3.41 4.79
C ILE A 16 3.13 -4.84 4.65
N LEU A 17 3.38 -5.70 5.64
CA LEU A 17 2.92 -7.09 5.64
C LEU A 17 1.38 -7.17 5.59
N LEU A 18 0.70 -6.40 6.42
CA LEU A 18 -0.77 -6.32 6.41
C LEU A 18 -1.31 -5.80 5.08
N GLY A 19 -0.67 -4.80 4.50
CA GLY A 19 -1.02 -4.28 3.17
C GLY A 19 -0.92 -5.35 2.09
N VAL A 20 0.17 -6.12 2.08
CA VAL A 20 0.37 -7.24 1.14
C VAL A 20 -0.68 -8.33 1.35
N LEU A 21 -0.97 -8.70 2.60
CA LEU A 21 -2.01 -9.69 2.91
C LEU A 21 -3.40 -9.23 2.44
N CYS A 22 -3.74 -7.95 2.64
CA CYS A 22 -4.99 -7.38 2.13
C CYS A 22 -5.05 -7.41 0.61
N SER A 23 -3.97 -7.09 -0.09
CA SER A 23 -3.90 -7.13 -1.56
C SER A 23 -4.04 -8.56 -2.11
N VAL A 24 -3.42 -9.53 -1.46
CA VAL A 24 -3.59 -10.95 -1.82
C VAL A 24 -5.02 -11.41 -1.59
N GLY A 25 -5.63 -11.00 -0.48
CA GLY A 25 -7.04 -11.30 -0.18
C GLY A 25 -7.99 -10.71 -1.22
N GLU A 26 -7.77 -9.47 -1.63
CA GLU A 26 -8.52 -8.80 -2.71
C GLU A 26 -8.42 -9.57 -4.02
N ALA A 27 -7.20 -9.94 -4.44
CA ALA A 27 -6.97 -10.68 -5.69
C ALA A 27 -7.64 -12.06 -5.68
N VAL A 28 -7.63 -12.78 -4.56
CA VAL A 28 -8.32 -14.06 -4.42
C VAL A 28 -9.82 -13.89 -4.57
N LEU A 29 -10.41 -12.88 -3.91
CA LEU A 29 -11.84 -12.60 -3.99
C LEU A 29 -12.26 -12.22 -5.43
N GLU A 30 -11.44 -11.44 -6.13
CA GLU A 30 -11.68 -11.07 -7.53
C GLU A 30 -11.65 -12.28 -8.48
N LEU A 31 -10.80 -13.27 -8.22
CA LEU A 31 -10.73 -14.49 -9.02
C LEU A 31 -11.94 -15.41 -8.80
N GLU A 32 -12.58 -15.35 -7.65
CA GLU A 32 -13.80 -16.12 -7.33
C GLU A 32 -15.05 -15.56 -8.02
N LEU A 33 -15.09 -14.28 -8.36
CA LEU A 33 -16.26 -13.64 -8.99
C LEU A 33 -16.64 -14.25 -10.34
N PRO A 34 -15.72 -14.50 -11.30
CA PRO A 34 -16.04 -15.15 -12.56
C PRO A 34 -16.56 -16.58 -12.38
N GLN A 35 -16.07 -17.32 -11.39
CA GLN A 35 -16.55 -18.67 -11.07
C GLN A 35 -17.98 -18.63 -10.56
N ALA A 36 -18.30 -17.75 -9.64
CA ALA A 36 -19.64 -17.55 -9.14
C ALA A 36 -20.63 -17.14 -10.25
N MET A 37 -20.18 -16.34 -11.22
CA MET A 37 -20.98 -15.97 -12.39
C MET A 37 -21.25 -17.17 -13.29
N SER A 38 -20.25 -18.03 -13.53
CA SER A 38 -20.40 -19.28 -14.26
C SER A 38 -21.43 -20.20 -13.58
N ASP A 39 -21.36 -20.32 -12.26
CA ASP A 39 -22.31 -21.13 -11.47
C ASP A 39 -23.75 -20.62 -11.62
N ILE A 40 -23.97 -19.31 -11.67
CA ILE A 40 -25.29 -18.72 -11.92
C ILE A 40 -25.82 -19.16 -13.28
N VAL A 41 -24.99 -19.14 -14.32
CA VAL A 41 -25.37 -19.50 -15.69
C VAL A 41 -25.58 -21.00 -15.81
N ASP A 42 -24.64 -21.81 -15.35
CA ASP A 42 -24.57 -23.24 -15.60
C ASP A 42 -25.54 -24.03 -14.70
N VAL A 43 -25.79 -23.57 -13.50
CA VAL A 43 -26.66 -24.26 -12.52
C VAL A 43 -27.95 -23.49 -12.30
N GLY A 44 -27.88 -22.21 -12.03
CA GLY A 44 -29.04 -21.39 -11.67
C GLY A 44 -30.02 -21.23 -12.84
N ILE A 45 -29.52 -20.79 -13.98
CA ILE A 45 -30.35 -20.56 -15.18
C ILE A 45 -30.77 -21.89 -15.83
N ALA A 46 -29.83 -22.82 -15.95
CA ALA A 46 -30.11 -24.12 -16.56
C ALA A 46 -31.17 -24.90 -15.84
N ASN A 47 -31.24 -24.84 -14.50
CA ASN A 47 -32.26 -25.52 -13.67
C ASN A 47 -33.48 -24.64 -13.37
N GLY A 48 -33.45 -23.34 -13.75
CA GLY A 48 -34.55 -22.41 -13.43
C GLY A 48 -34.72 -22.11 -11.94
N ASP A 49 -33.68 -22.36 -11.13
CA ASP A 49 -33.74 -22.20 -9.68
C ASP A 49 -33.45 -20.74 -9.30
N ARG A 50 -34.53 -19.98 -9.08
CA ARG A 50 -34.43 -18.56 -8.69
C ARG A 50 -33.78 -18.38 -7.33
N SER A 51 -33.94 -19.29 -6.40
CA SER A 51 -33.35 -19.22 -5.06
C SER A 51 -31.83 -19.33 -5.13
N TYR A 52 -31.35 -20.25 -5.98
CA TYR A 52 -29.92 -20.41 -6.21
C TYR A 52 -29.28 -19.15 -6.82
N ILE A 53 -29.92 -18.56 -7.83
CA ILE A 53 -29.46 -17.32 -8.48
C ILE A 53 -29.39 -16.17 -7.46
N LEU A 54 -30.43 -16.00 -6.64
CA LEU A 54 -30.45 -14.94 -5.64
C LEU A 54 -29.40 -15.15 -4.55
N LEU A 55 -29.21 -16.36 -4.07
CA LEU A 55 -28.21 -16.69 -3.06
C LEU A 55 -26.78 -16.48 -3.59
N THR A 56 -26.50 -16.94 -4.81
CA THR A 56 -25.19 -16.76 -5.42
C THR A 56 -24.94 -15.29 -5.75
N GLY A 57 -25.93 -14.54 -6.21
CA GLY A 57 -25.84 -13.10 -6.41
C GLY A 57 -25.55 -12.33 -5.10
N LEU A 58 -26.20 -12.72 -4.01
CA LEU A 58 -25.92 -12.15 -2.69
C LEU A 58 -24.49 -12.47 -2.23
N LYS A 59 -24.03 -13.71 -2.44
CA LYS A 59 -22.65 -14.12 -2.16
C LYS A 59 -21.66 -13.24 -2.94
N MET A 60 -21.88 -13.05 -4.24
CA MET A 60 -21.03 -12.18 -5.09
C MET A 60 -21.00 -10.75 -4.56
N PHE A 61 -22.14 -10.21 -4.16
CA PHE A 61 -22.23 -8.86 -3.58
C PHE A 61 -21.40 -8.75 -2.30
N LEU A 62 -21.51 -9.70 -1.38
CA LEU A 62 -20.73 -9.72 -0.14
C LEU A 62 -19.22 -9.87 -0.41
N MET A 63 -18.84 -10.70 -1.38
CA MET A 63 -17.44 -10.86 -1.79
C MET A 63 -16.88 -9.56 -2.38
N SER A 64 -17.66 -8.86 -3.21
CA SER A 64 -17.26 -7.56 -3.77
C SER A 64 -17.08 -6.49 -2.68
N MET A 65 -17.97 -6.46 -1.69
CA MET A 65 -17.83 -5.56 -0.54
C MET A 65 -16.60 -5.88 0.30
N ALA A 66 -16.30 -7.16 0.51
CA ALA A 66 -15.10 -7.60 1.20
C ALA A 66 -13.82 -7.22 0.42
N ALA A 67 -13.81 -7.44 -0.90
CA ALA A 67 -12.69 -7.05 -1.76
C ALA A 67 -12.44 -5.54 -1.72
N LEU A 68 -13.51 -4.73 -1.80
CA LEU A 68 -13.41 -3.28 -1.67
C LEU A 68 -12.82 -2.87 -0.32
N GLY A 69 -13.25 -3.50 0.78
CA GLY A 69 -12.71 -3.25 2.11
C GLY A 69 -11.22 -3.58 2.20
N CYS A 70 -10.80 -4.71 1.62
CA CYS A 70 -9.38 -5.09 1.55
C CYS A 70 -8.57 -4.10 0.72
N GLY A 71 -9.07 -3.66 -0.44
CA GLY A 71 -8.39 -2.69 -1.31
C GLY A 71 -8.20 -1.33 -0.62
N VAL A 72 -9.24 -0.79 0.00
CA VAL A 72 -9.15 0.46 0.78
C VAL A 72 -8.19 0.30 1.96
N GLY A 73 -8.24 -0.84 2.66
CA GLY A 73 -7.32 -1.15 3.76
C GLY A 73 -5.87 -1.20 3.30
N ALA A 74 -5.59 -1.88 2.19
CA ALA A 74 -4.26 -1.96 1.61
C ALA A 74 -3.72 -0.58 1.23
N ALA A 75 -4.54 0.26 0.57
CA ALA A 75 -4.16 1.61 0.20
C ALA A 75 -3.86 2.48 1.43
N ALA A 76 -4.68 2.42 2.47
CA ALA A 76 -4.47 3.16 3.71
C ALA A 76 -3.18 2.74 4.44
N LEU A 77 -2.90 1.42 4.50
CA LEU A 77 -1.68 0.89 5.10
C LEU A 77 -0.43 1.28 4.29
N ALA A 78 -0.49 1.21 2.97
CA ALA A 78 0.58 1.65 2.08
C ALA A 78 0.88 3.14 2.25
N ALA A 79 -0.15 3.99 2.31
CA ALA A 79 -0.01 5.42 2.54
C ALA A 79 0.65 5.72 3.89
N LYS A 80 0.26 5.04 4.97
CA LYS A 80 0.89 5.19 6.30
C LYS A 80 2.36 4.77 6.28
N ALA A 81 2.68 3.65 5.64
CA ALA A 81 4.05 3.19 5.51
C ALA A 81 4.92 4.18 4.72
N ALA A 82 4.41 4.69 3.60
CA ALA A 82 5.11 5.65 2.76
C ALA A 82 5.36 6.98 3.49
N MET A 83 4.35 7.53 4.18
CA MET A 83 4.50 8.77 4.94
C MET A 83 5.46 8.62 6.11
N GLY A 84 5.41 7.51 6.84
CA GLY A 84 6.31 7.23 7.95
C GLY A 84 7.76 7.04 7.49
N PHE A 85 7.97 6.34 6.38
CA PHE A 85 9.30 6.20 5.78
C PHE A 85 9.85 7.56 5.32
N GLY A 86 9.04 8.37 4.63
CA GLY A 86 9.43 9.69 4.18
C GLY A 86 9.80 10.64 5.33
N ALA A 87 9.07 10.59 6.44
CA ALA A 87 9.39 11.38 7.63
C ALA A 87 10.74 10.96 8.26
N ASN A 88 10.99 9.65 8.35
CA ASN A 88 12.25 9.13 8.90
C ASN A 88 13.46 9.49 8.01
N VAL A 89 13.30 9.41 6.68
CA VAL A 89 14.37 9.80 5.74
C VAL A 89 14.70 11.28 5.88
N ARG A 90 13.70 12.16 5.96
CA ARG A 90 13.89 13.60 6.17
C ARG A 90 14.63 13.91 7.47
N GLN A 91 14.31 13.20 8.54
CA GLN A 91 14.99 13.39 9.83
C GLN A 91 16.46 13.02 9.74
N VAL A 92 16.80 11.90 9.10
CA VAL A 92 18.20 11.47 8.91
C VAL A 92 18.98 12.46 8.06
N GLU A 93 18.37 12.95 6.97
CA GLU A 93 19.00 13.97 6.12
C GLU A 93 19.23 15.28 6.88
N TYR A 94 18.25 15.72 7.67
CA TYR A 94 18.36 16.90 8.51
C TYR A 94 19.49 16.78 9.55
N GLU A 95 19.58 15.61 10.24
CA GLU A 95 20.66 15.33 11.20
C GLU A 95 22.04 15.31 10.52
N GLN A 96 22.13 14.80 9.30
CA GLN A 96 23.39 14.81 8.54
C GLN A 96 23.80 16.24 8.15
N VAL A 97 22.85 17.05 7.70
CA VAL A 97 23.12 18.47 7.36
C VAL A 97 23.58 19.25 8.58
N GLN A 98 23.00 19.01 9.75
CA GLN A 98 23.44 19.65 11.00
C GLN A 98 24.83 19.21 11.45
N ARG A 99 25.27 18.01 11.07
CA ARG A 99 26.64 17.53 11.37
C ARG A 99 27.71 18.15 10.49
N PHE A 100 27.35 18.75 9.37
CA PHE A 100 28.32 19.54 8.60
C PHE A 100 28.72 20.76 9.40
N SER A 101 30.02 20.84 9.72
CA SER A 101 30.61 22.03 10.37
C SER A 101 30.28 23.28 9.57
N PHE A 102 30.02 24.40 10.23
CA PHE A 102 29.80 25.70 9.58
C PHE A 102 30.84 26.04 8.53
N ALA A 103 32.09 25.60 8.71
CA ALA A 103 33.17 25.76 7.74
C ALA A 103 32.94 25.03 6.41
N ASN A 104 32.14 23.93 6.40
CA ASN A 104 31.81 23.20 5.18
C ASN A 104 30.56 23.74 4.49
N ILE A 105 29.71 24.46 5.21
CA ILE A 105 28.48 25.06 4.67
C ILE A 105 28.77 26.20 3.71
N GLU A 106 29.93 26.94 3.91
CA GLU A 106 30.33 27.99 2.98
C GLU A 106 30.62 27.51 1.56
N HIS A 107 30.93 26.21 1.38
CA HIS A 107 31.13 25.60 0.06
C HIS A 107 29.83 25.16 -0.64
N PHE A 108 28.73 25.11 0.08
CA PHE A 108 27.42 24.73 -0.48
C PHE A 108 26.41 25.84 -0.26
N SER A 109 25.79 26.34 -1.34
CA SER A 109 24.71 27.32 -1.16
C SER A 109 23.54 26.70 -0.41
N THR A 110 23.00 27.45 0.56
CA THR A 110 21.84 27.04 1.36
C THR A 110 20.66 26.61 0.47
N ALA A 111 20.48 27.28 -0.68
CA ALA A 111 19.46 26.95 -1.67
C ALA A 111 19.66 25.55 -2.28
N SER A 112 20.90 25.13 -2.56
CA SER A 112 21.22 23.80 -3.09
C SER A 112 20.94 22.69 -2.08
N LEU A 113 21.21 22.92 -0.79
CA LEU A 113 20.92 21.96 0.29
C LEU A 113 19.42 21.77 0.49
N ILE A 114 18.65 22.85 0.48
CA ILE A 114 17.19 22.81 0.62
C ILE A 114 16.56 22.09 -0.58
N THR A 115 17.03 22.34 -1.79
CA THR A 115 16.54 21.68 -3.01
C THR A 115 16.82 20.18 -2.98
N ARG A 116 18.00 19.76 -2.51
CA ARG A 116 18.33 18.33 -2.35
C ARG A 116 17.46 17.65 -1.30
N LEU A 117 17.32 18.27 -0.12
CA LEU A 117 16.45 17.76 0.95
C LEU A 117 14.99 17.54 0.51
N THR A 118 14.50 18.40 -0.39
CA THR A 118 13.11 18.35 -0.83
C THR A 118 12.92 17.37 -2.00
N ASN A 119 13.83 17.39 -2.97
CA ASN A 119 13.71 16.59 -4.18
C ASN A 119 14.12 15.13 -3.97
N ASP A 120 15.16 14.88 -3.16
CA ASP A 120 15.64 13.50 -2.93
C ASP A 120 14.62 12.68 -2.14
N VAL A 121 13.88 13.30 -1.23
CA VAL A 121 12.79 12.62 -0.51
C VAL A 121 11.57 12.37 -1.40
N ALA A 122 11.28 13.27 -2.34
CA ALA A 122 10.17 13.10 -3.28
C ALA A 122 10.45 12.04 -4.36
N SER A 123 11.74 11.74 -4.60
CA SER A 123 12.19 10.79 -5.64
C SER A 123 12.36 9.36 -5.13
N VAL A 124 12.26 9.15 -3.82
CA VAL A 124 12.36 7.84 -3.16
C VAL A 124 10.98 7.28 -2.87
#